data_0e0609d2b7dcf879d0cfe49f8c127a41
#
_entry.id   0e0609d2b7dcf879d0cfe49f8c127a41
#
_cell.length_a   1.000
_cell.length_b   1.000
_cell.length_c   1.000
_cell.angle_alpha   90.00
_cell.angle_beta   90.00
_cell.angle_gamma   90.00
#
_symmetry.space_group_name_H-M   'P 1'
#
loop_
_entity.id
_entity.type
_entity.pdbx_description
1 polymer ?
#
loop_
_entity_poly.entity_id
_entity_poly.type
_entity_poly.pdbx_seq_one_letter_code
_entity_poly.pdbx_strand_id
1 'polypeptide(L)'
;DRNLAPESYEMYRKLINQEPDGSRKEFVLYTAKKGRESMVALFLAPPTDVGRTTLRVRDNMWLYIPEVGKPLRITSLQSIVGGIFNNSDLMRLEFSTEYDVERIEEHEDGYYLLDLKAKTDAVAYDRLNMRVDKEHLLPTIIDAYAASGLLVKTLRYRKIHDYGNGLVRPSVLETESPLYKG
;
A
#
# COMPACT_ATOMS: atom_id res chain seq x y z
N ASP A 1 8.39 9.47 2.41
CA ASP A 1 7.83 9.20 1.06
C ASP A 1 8.89 8.88 0.02
N ARG A 2 9.91 9.74 -0.13
CA ARG A 2 10.90 9.68 -1.22
C ARG A 2 11.53 8.29 -1.40
N ASN A 3 11.97 7.65 -0.31
CA ASN A 3 12.64 6.36 -0.38
C ASN A 3 11.66 5.21 -0.61
N LEU A 4 10.44 5.34 -0.07
CA LEU A 4 9.40 4.31 -0.21
C LEU A 4 8.72 4.35 -1.58
N ALA A 5 8.53 5.53 -2.14
CA ALA A 5 7.82 5.75 -3.40
C ALA A 5 8.57 6.71 -4.33
N PRO A 6 9.58 6.24 -5.09
CA PRO A 6 10.27 7.05 -6.10
C PRO A 6 9.28 7.76 -7.03
N GLU A 7 9.70 8.86 -7.62
CA GLU A 7 8.83 9.66 -8.49
C GLU A 7 8.31 8.85 -9.67
N SER A 8 9.17 8.07 -10.30
CA SER A 8 8.77 7.17 -11.38
C SER A 8 9.51 5.84 -11.26
N TYR A 9 8.79 4.74 -11.46
CA TYR A 9 9.37 3.40 -11.43
C TYR A 9 8.47 2.39 -12.12
N GLU A 10 9.06 1.25 -12.43
CA GLU A 10 8.37 0.03 -12.84
C GLU A 10 8.81 -1.11 -11.93
N MET A 11 7.88 -2.02 -11.61
CA MET A 11 8.20 -3.20 -10.81
C MET A 11 7.23 -4.34 -11.05
N TYR A 12 7.73 -5.55 -10.85
CA TYR A 12 6.90 -6.73 -10.66
C TYR A 12 6.63 -6.94 -9.18
N ARG A 13 5.39 -7.28 -8.86
CA ARG A 13 4.94 -7.60 -7.50
C ARG A 13 4.29 -8.97 -7.49
N LYS A 14 4.56 -9.73 -6.43
CA LYS A 14 3.78 -10.91 -6.08
C LYS A 14 2.86 -10.55 -4.92
N LEU A 15 1.57 -10.68 -5.11
CA LEU A 15 0.56 -10.53 -4.06
C LEU A 15 0.12 -11.91 -3.62
N ILE A 16 0.15 -12.15 -2.32
CA ILE A 16 -0.23 -13.42 -1.73
C ILE A 16 -1.33 -13.15 -0.71
N ASN A 17 -2.51 -13.72 -0.94
CA ASN A 17 -3.58 -13.73 0.04
C ASN A 17 -3.59 -15.09 0.74
N GLN A 18 -3.54 -15.06 2.06
CA GLN A 18 -3.81 -16.22 2.89
C GLN A 18 -5.27 -16.16 3.32
N GLU A 19 -6.07 -17.14 2.94
CA GLU A 19 -7.49 -17.18 3.22
C GLU A 19 -7.76 -17.78 4.61
N PRO A 20 -8.94 -17.50 5.23
CA PRO A 20 -9.29 -18.07 6.54
C PRO A 20 -9.32 -19.59 6.62
N ASP A 21 -9.54 -20.27 5.50
CA ASP A 21 -9.53 -21.73 5.38
C ASP A 21 -8.12 -22.33 5.26
N GLY A 22 -7.07 -21.49 5.30
CA GLY A 22 -5.68 -21.86 5.13
C GLY A 22 -5.25 -21.97 3.67
N SER A 23 -6.13 -21.80 2.71
CA SER A 23 -5.76 -21.76 1.29
C SER A 23 -4.97 -20.50 0.96
N ARG A 24 -4.20 -20.56 -0.13
CA ARG A 24 -3.32 -19.48 -0.56
C ARG A 24 -3.60 -19.13 -2.01
N LYS A 25 -3.89 -17.86 -2.27
CA LYS A 25 -4.03 -17.31 -3.62
C LYS A 25 -2.86 -16.41 -3.95
N GLU A 26 -2.27 -16.61 -5.10
CA GLU A 26 -1.11 -15.85 -5.57
C GLU A 26 -1.45 -15.11 -6.86
N PHE A 27 -1.07 -13.84 -6.90
CA PHE A 27 -1.20 -12.97 -8.07
C PHE A 27 0.15 -12.37 -8.42
N VAL A 28 0.41 -12.20 -9.70
CA VAL A 28 1.57 -11.46 -10.21
C VAL A 28 1.07 -10.20 -10.89
N LEU A 29 1.63 -9.07 -10.48
CA LEU A 29 1.27 -7.77 -10.99
C LEU A 29 2.50 -7.07 -11.57
N TYR A 30 2.33 -6.43 -12.72
CA TYR A 30 3.22 -5.38 -13.18
C TYR A 30 2.67 -4.03 -12.74
N THR A 31 3.52 -3.20 -12.17
CA THR A 31 3.14 -1.88 -11.67
C THR A 31 4.07 -0.83 -12.28
N ALA A 32 3.50 0.22 -12.83
CA ALA A 32 4.23 1.39 -13.30
C ALA A 32 3.67 2.66 -12.66
N LYS A 33 4.57 3.51 -12.17
CA LYS A 33 4.28 4.85 -11.63
C LYS A 33 4.98 5.89 -12.48
N LYS A 34 4.28 6.96 -12.85
CA LYS A 34 4.82 8.11 -13.57
C LYS A 34 4.48 9.39 -12.83
N GLY A 35 5.53 10.07 -12.35
CA GLY A 35 5.37 11.26 -11.52
C GLY A 35 4.61 10.96 -10.22
N ARG A 36 4.00 11.98 -9.64
CA ARG A 36 3.25 11.86 -8.39
C ARG A 36 1.80 11.42 -8.59
N GLU A 37 1.26 11.56 -9.80
CA GLU A 37 -0.17 11.54 -10.04
C GLU A 37 -0.68 10.27 -10.71
N SER A 38 0.18 9.49 -11.37
CA SER A 38 -0.27 8.38 -12.22
C SER A 38 0.38 7.07 -11.82
N MET A 39 -0.44 6.03 -11.65
CA MET A 39 0.01 4.69 -11.36
C MET A 39 -0.94 3.66 -11.97
N VAL A 40 -0.38 2.61 -12.53
CA VAL A 40 -1.13 1.48 -13.07
C VAL A 40 -0.62 0.17 -12.44
N ALA A 41 -1.53 -0.75 -12.17
CA ALA A 41 -1.24 -2.12 -11.78
C ALA A 41 -1.98 -3.07 -12.70
N LEU A 42 -1.23 -3.86 -13.46
CA LEU A 42 -1.72 -4.86 -14.42
C LEU A 42 -1.50 -6.25 -13.85
N PHE A 43 -2.55 -7.07 -13.80
CA PHE A 43 -2.46 -8.46 -13.39
C PHE A 43 -1.93 -9.33 -14.54
N LEU A 44 -0.89 -10.10 -14.25
CA LEU A 44 -0.22 -11.03 -15.18
C LEU A 44 -0.50 -12.49 -14.84
N ALA A 45 -0.92 -12.79 -13.62
CA ALA A 45 -1.31 -14.12 -13.16
C ALA A 45 -2.25 -13.99 -11.94
N PRO A 46 -3.11 -14.99 -11.64
CA PRO A 46 -3.33 -16.23 -12.41
C PRO A 46 -4.07 -15.98 -13.75
N PRO A 47 -4.24 -16.98 -14.61
CA PRO A 47 -4.93 -16.82 -15.91
C PRO A 47 -6.33 -16.21 -15.83
N THR A 48 -7.05 -16.44 -14.74
CA THR A 48 -8.39 -15.87 -14.47
C THR A 48 -8.39 -14.36 -14.25
N ASP A 49 -7.24 -13.78 -13.95
CA ASP A 49 -7.11 -12.35 -13.64
C ASP A 49 -6.22 -11.59 -14.63
N VAL A 50 -5.68 -12.29 -15.65
CA VAL A 50 -4.83 -11.67 -16.69
C VAL A 50 -5.58 -10.55 -17.40
N GLY A 51 -4.92 -9.38 -17.49
CA GLY A 51 -5.49 -8.19 -18.13
C GLY A 51 -6.33 -7.32 -17.19
N ARG A 52 -6.72 -7.81 -16.02
CA ARG A 52 -7.31 -6.98 -14.98
C ARG A 52 -6.35 -5.83 -14.65
N THR A 53 -6.83 -4.61 -14.66
CA THR A 53 -5.97 -3.43 -14.54
C THR A 53 -6.59 -2.42 -13.58
N THR A 54 -5.81 -1.95 -12.62
CA THR A 54 -6.18 -0.81 -11.79
C THR A 54 -5.37 0.41 -12.23
N LEU A 55 -6.06 1.50 -12.50
CA LEU A 55 -5.45 2.79 -12.84
C LEU A 55 -5.78 3.80 -11.73
N ARG A 56 -4.77 4.54 -11.27
CA ARG A 56 -4.94 5.75 -10.45
C ARG A 56 -4.40 6.95 -11.21
N VAL A 57 -5.21 8.02 -11.28
CA VAL A 57 -4.79 9.34 -11.75
C VAL A 57 -5.29 10.36 -10.73
N ARG A 58 -4.37 10.97 -9.99
CA ARG A 58 -4.67 11.82 -8.82
C ARG A 58 -5.53 11.05 -7.81
N ASP A 59 -6.67 11.59 -7.42
CA ASP A 59 -7.61 10.97 -6.47
C ASP A 59 -8.59 9.99 -7.13
N ASN A 60 -8.49 9.85 -8.45
CA ASN A 60 -9.42 9.01 -9.19
C ASN A 60 -8.84 7.63 -9.45
N MET A 61 -9.67 6.61 -9.27
CA MET A 61 -9.27 5.23 -9.52
C MET A 61 -10.30 4.49 -10.37
N TRP A 62 -9.80 3.64 -11.25
CA TRP A 62 -10.61 2.79 -12.12
C TRP A 62 -10.08 1.37 -12.12
N LEU A 63 -11.00 0.44 -12.18
CA LEU A 63 -10.74 -0.98 -12.40
C LEU A 63 -11.25 -1.37 -13.78
N TYR A 64 -10.41 -1.95 -14.60
CA TYR A 64 -10.77 -2.62 -15.82
C TYR A 64 -10.69 -4.12 -15.63
N ILE A 65 -11.75 -4.83 -16.01
CA ILE A 65 -11.85 -6.28 -16.01
C ILE A 65 -12.17 -6.68 -17.46
N PRO A 66 -11.35 -7.51 -18.14
CA PRO A 66 -11.53 -7.85 -19.55
C PRO A 66 -12.93 -8.33 -19.91
N GLU A 67 -13.52 -9.20 -19.09
CA GLU A 67 -14.85 -9.78 -19.30
C GLU A 67 -15.99 -8.73 -19.22
N VAL A 68 -15.76 -7.64 -18.47
CA VAL A 68 -16.70 -6.52 -18.36
C VAL A 68 -16.55 -5.54 -19.53
N GLY A 69 -15.33 -5.43 -20.07
CA GLY A 69 -15.01 -4.66 -21.27
C GLY A 69 -15.07 -3.13 -21.11
N LYS A 70 -15.30 -2.62 -19.89
CA LYS A 70 -15.33 -1.17 -19.59
C LYS A 70 -14.72 -0.86 -18.23
N PRO A 71 -14.09 0.33 -18.06
CA PRO A 71 -13.58 0.75 -16.77
C PRO A 71 -14.72 1.03 -15.78
N LEU A 72 -14.54 0.56 -14.54
CA LEU A 72 -15.43 0.81 -13.41
C LEU A 72 -14.74 1.79 -12.45
N ARG A 73 -15.46 2.81 -11.99
CA ARG A 73 -14.96 3.69 -10.93
C ARG A 73 -14.84 2.91 -9.62
N ILE A 74 -13.70 3.01 -8.96
CA ILE A 74 -13.44 2.37 -7.68
C ILE A 74 -12.89 3.38 -6.68
N THR A 75 -12.80 2.95 -5.41
CA THR A 75 -12.25 3.75 -4.31
C THR A 75 -10.94 3.16 -3.79
N SER A 76 -10.18 3.97 -3.06
CA SER A 76 -8.97 3.55 -2.37
C SER A 76 -9.22 2.47 -1.31
N LEU A 77 -10.42 2.46 -0.71
CA LEU A 77 -10.83 1.54 0.36
C LEU A 77 -11.13 0.11 -0.13
N GLN A 78 -11.48 -0.05 -1.41
CA GLN A 78 -11.86 -1.36 -1.93
C GLN A 78 -10.68 -2.33 -1.90
N SER A 79 -10.98 -3.55 -1.43
CA SER A 79 -10.02 -4.65 -1.39
C SER A 79 -9.54 -5.02 -2.80
N ILE A 80 -8.27 -5.37 -2.87
CA ILE A 80 -7.69 -5.97 -4.07
C ILE A 80 -7.93 -7.48 -4.01
N VAL A 81 -8.66 -8.00 -4.99
CA VAL A 81 -8.96 -9.43 -5.16
C VAL A 81 -9.50 -10.13 -3.90
N GLY A 82 -10.23 -9.41 -3.07
CA GLY A 82 -10.88 -9.96 -1.86
C GLY A 82 -9.98 -10.13 -0.64
N GLY A 83 -8.69 -9.79 -0.71
CA GLY A 83 -7.76 -9.91 0.41
C GLY A 83 -7.80 -8.69 1.37
N ILE A 84 -6.87 -8.68 2.34
CA ILE A 84 -6.71 -7.59 3.32
C ILE A 84 -6.15 -6.32 2.68
N PHE A 85 -5.29 -6.46 1.65
CA PHE A 85 -4.79 -5.31 0.91
C PHE A 85 -5.92 -4.58 0.19
N ASN A 86 -5.99 -3.27 0.38
CA ASN A 86 -6.84 -2.41 -0.43
C ASN A 86 -6.02 -1.63 -1.48
N ASN A 87 -6.72 -0.92 -2.34
CA ASN A 87 -6.06 -0.14 -3.39
C ASN A 87 -5.10 0.93 -2.81
N SER A 88 -5.42 1.53 -1.68
CA SER A 88 -4.56 2.51 -1.01
C SER A 88 -3.21 1.91 -0.61
N ASP A 89 -3.17 0.69 -0.10
CA ASP A 89 -1.93 0.07 0.36
C ASP A 89 -0.91 -0.13 -0.76
N LEU A 90 -1.38 -0.47 -1.97
CA LEU A 90 -0.52 -0.75 -3.12
C LEU A 90 -0.33 0.45 -4.05
N MET A 91 -1.32 1.34 -4.13
CA MET A 91 -1.37 2.46 -5.08
C MET A 91 -1.21 3.82 -4.40
N ARG A 92 -0.88 3.85 -3.11
CA ARG A 92 -0.54 5.10 -2.43
C ARG A 92 0.72 5.69 -3.03
N LEU A 93 0.68 6.98 -3.30
CA LEU A 93 1.79 7.68 -3.90
C LEU A 93 2.65 8.39 -2.86
N GLU A 94 2.03 9.05 -1.87
CA GLU A 94 2.74 9.82 -0.83
C GLU A 94 1.90 9.94 0.44
N PHE A 95 2.52 9.69 1.60
CA PHE A 95 1.87 9.90 2.90
C PHE A 95 1.69 11.40 3.19
N SER A 96 2.67 12.22 2.83
CA SER A 96 2.67 13.66 3.11
C SER A 96 1.56 14.42 2.39
N THR A 97 1.01 13.90 1.30
CA THR A 97 -0.14 14.50 0.62
C THR A 97 -1.46 14.19 1.33
N GLU A 98 -1.56 13.03 1.99
CA GLU A 98 -2.80 12.51 2.58
C GLU A 98 -2.89 12.76 4.10
N TYR A 99 -1.75 12.94 4.78
CA TYR A 99 -1.68 13.03 6.25
C TYR A 99 -0.91 14.24 6.73
N ASP A 100 -1.32 14.77 7.88
CA ASP A 100 -0.55 15.68 8.72
C ASP A 100 0.14 14.90 9.82
N VAL A 101 1.34 15.35 10.22
CA VAL A 101 2.07 14.79 11.35
C VAL A 101 1.62 15.51 12.61
N GLU A 102 0.94 14.79 13.53
CA GLU A 102 0.52 15.35 14.83
C GLU A 102 1.64 15.25 15.87
N ARG A 103 2.46 14.18 15.79
CA ARG A 103 3.50 13.92 16.78
C ARG A 103 4.66 13.18 16.14
N ILE A 104 5.87 13.51 16.60
CA ILE A 104 7.11 12.78 16.30
C ILE A 104 7.83 12.53 17.62
N GLU A 105 8.16 11.29 17.89
CA GLU A 105 9.00 10.88 19.00
C GLU A 105 10.25 10.18 18.47
N GLU A 106 11.39 10.54 19.03
CA GLU A 106 12.65 9.87 18.77
C GLU A 106 12.92 8.83 19.86
N HIS A 107 13.18 7.60 19.45
CA HIS A 107 13.55 6.51 20.36
C HIS A 107 15.03 6.17 20.26
N GLU A 108 15.63 5.84 21.41
CA GLU A 108 17.04 5.45 21.51
C GLU A 108 17.34 4.16 20.73
N ASP A 109 16.35 3.28 20.57
CA ASP A 109 16.44 2.04 19.79
C ASP A 109 16.58 2.24 18.26
N GLY A 110 16.87 3.45 17.79
CA GLY A 110 17.18 3.72 16.40
C GLY A 110 15.98 3.91 15.48
N TYR A 111 14.84 4.34 16.00
CA TYR A 111 13.65 4.66 15.20
C TYR A 111 12.96 5.96 15.64
N TYR A 112 12.12 6.49 14.74
CA TYR A 112 11.13 7.51 15.04
C TYR A 112 9.74 6.87 15.08
N LEU A 113 8.89 7.35 15.99
CA LEU A 113 7.46 7.06 16.02
C LEU A 113 6.71 8.32 15.57
N LEU A 114 5.89 8.20 14.54
CA LEU A 114 5.08 9.27 13.98
C LEU A 114 3.60 8.94 14.17
N ASP A 115 2.86 9.90 14.72
CA ASP A 115 1.40 9.89 14.73
C ASP A 115 0.92 10.79 13.59
N LEU A 116 0.19 10.19 12.66
CA LEU A 116 -0.31 10.84 11.46
C LEU A 116 -1.84 10.90 11.49
N LYS A 117 -2.40 12.05 11.13
CA LYS A 117 -3.84 12.27 11.00
C LYS A 117 -4.21 12.54 9.56
N ALA A 118 -5.26 11.90 9.08
CA ALA A 118 -5.81 12.13 7.75
C ALA A 118 -6.25 13.59 7.57
N LYS A 119 -5.86 14.19 6.44
CA LYS A 119 -6.26 15.56 6.06
C LYS A 119 -7.71 15.65 5.62
N THR A 120 -8.25 14.54 5.10
CA THR A 120 -9.62 14.46 4.57
C THR A 120 -10.22 13.09 4.81
N ASP A 121 -11.53 12.98 4.71
CA ASP A 121 -12.26 11.70 4.82
C ASP A 121 -12.12 10.81 3.58
N ALA A 122 -11.44 11.27 2.53
CA ALA A 122 -11.24 10.51 1.29
C ALA A 122 -10.10 9.49 1.37
N VAL A 123 -9.28 9.52 2.44
CA VAL A 123 -8.19 8.57 2.65
C VAL A 123 -8.68 7.28 3.31
N ALA A 124 -7.89 6.21 3.18
CA ALA A 124 -8.29 4.88 3.64
C ALA A 124 -8.35 4.75 5.17
N TYR A 125 -7.53 5.50 5.90
CA TYR A 125 -7.39 5.40 7.35
C TYR A 125 -7.39 6.78 7.97
N ASP A 126 -8.08 6.92 9.10
CA ASP A 126 -8.19 8.20 9.82
C ASP A 126 -6.86 8.57 10.50
N ARG A 127 -6.20 7.57 11.09
CA ARG A 127 -4.91 7.75 11.76
C ARG A 127 -3.95 6.63 11.40
N LEU A 128 -2.65 6.97 11.41
CA LEU A 128 -1.56 6.01 11.30
C LEU A 128 -0.58 6.23 12.45
N ASN A 129 -0.18 5.15 13.13
CA ASN A 129 1.04 5.13 13.93
C ASN A 129 2.14 4.48 13.08
N MET A 130 3.18 5.24 12.79
CA MET A 130 4.23 4.80 11.86
C MET A 130 5.58 4.76 12.59
N ARG A 131 6.18 3.58 12.61
CA ARG A 131 7.57 3.40 13.06
C ARG A 131 8.50 3.51 11.86
N VAL A 132 9.46 4.43 11.92
CA VAL A 132 10.41 4.73 10.83
C VAL A 132 11.83 4.47 11.34
N ASP A 133 12.61 3.64 10.65
CA ASP A 133 14.02 3.45 10.99
C ASP A 133 14.83 4.71 10.70
N LYS A 134 15.86 4.98 11.53
CA LYS A 134 16.70 6.18 11.40
C LYS A 134 17.75 6.08 10.31
N GLU A 135 18.15 4.88 9.94
CA GLU A 135 19.23 4.66 8.98
C GLU A 135 18.77 4.97 7.55
N HIS A 136 17.62 4.41 7.14
CA HIS A 136 17.12 4.55 5.78
C HIS A 136 15.91 5.50 5.66
N LEU A 137 15.36 5.94 6.80
CA LEU A 137 14.12 6.72 6.88
C LEU A 137 12.95 6.02 6.17
N LEU A 138 12.85 4.70 6.38
CA LEU A 138 11.80 3.85 5.84
C LEU A 138 10.84 3.40 6.93
N PRO A 139 9.53 3.30 6.65
CA PRO A 139 8.61 2.68 7.59
C PRO A 139 8.95 1.22 7.78
N THR A 140 8.90 0.76 9.02
CA THR A 140 9.05 -0.66 9.40
C THR A 140 7.71 -1.27 9.80
N ILE A 141 6.88 -0.50 10.50
CA ILE A 141 5.53 -0.88 10.93
C ILE A 141 4.62 0.33 10.76
N ILE A 142 3.40 0.09 10.29
CA ILE A 142 2.33 1.08 10.27
C ILE A 142 1.08 0.41 10.83
N ASP A 143 0.57 0.93 11.94
CA ASP A 143 -0.74 0.59 12.47
C ASP A 143 -1.76 1.60 11.94
N ALA A 144 -2.81 1.10 11.29
CA ALA A 144 -3.82 1.90 10.62
C ALA A 144 -5.16 1.82 11.37
N TYR A 145 -5.73 2.99 11.69
CA TYR A 145 -6.92 3.12 12.53
C TYR A 145 -8.07 3.79 11.79
N ALA A 146 -9.29 3.34 12.10
CA ALA A 146 -10.52 4.02 11.73
C ALA A 146 -10.75 5.26 12.60
N ALA A 147 -11.68 6.15 12.22
CA ALA A 147 -12.07 7.33 12.98
C ALA A 147 -12.63 6.98 14.40
N SER A 148 -13.15 5.78 14.58
CA SER A 148 -13.57 5.25 15.88
C SER A 148 -12.42 4.88 16.82
N GLY A 149 -11.17 4.93 16.36
CA GLY A 149 -9.99 4.46 17.07
C GLY A 149 -9.76 2.94 16.98
N LEU A 150 -10.58 2.22 16.21
CA LEU A 150 -10.41 0.79 15.99
C LEU A 150 -9.19 0.52 15.09
N LEU A 151 -8.30 -0.38 15.52
CA LEU A 151 -7.22 -0.88 14.67
C LEU A 151 -7.82 -1.67 13.50
N VAL A 152 -7.59 -1.20 12.27
CA VAL A 152 -8.10 -1.83 11.05
C VAL A 152 -7.10 -2.86 10.54
N LYS A 153 -5.82 -2.50 10.50
CA LYS A 153 -4.74 -3.37 10.07
C LYS A 153 -3.37 -2.88 10.53
N THR A 154 -2.41 -3.80 10.50
CA THR A 154 -0.99 -3.51 10.64
C THR A 154 -0.27 -3.86 9.35
N LEU A 155 0.58 -2.96 8.86
CA LEU A 155 1.45 -3.13 7.72
C LEU A 155 2.89 -3.26 8.21
N ARG A 156 3.62 -4.29 7.75
CA ARG A 156 5.02 -4.54 8.13
C ARG A 156 5.91 -4.52 6.88
N TYR A 157 6.87 -3.63 6.88
CA TYR A 157 7.85 -3.48 5.80
C TYR A 157 9.11 -4.24 6.18
N ARG A 158 9.49 -5.22 5.36
CA ARG A 158 10.60 -6.13 5.66
C ARG A 158 11.54 -6.29 4.48
N LYS A 159 12.72 -6.89 4.78
CA LYS A 159 13.74 -7.23 3.81
C LYS A 159 14.16 -6.01 3.00
N ILE A 160 14.82 -5.06 3.68
CA ILE A 160 15.45 -3.91 3.02
C ILE A 160 16.40 -4.44 1.95
N HIS A 161 16.27 -3.91 0.75
CA HIS A 161 17.05 -4.30 -0.41
C HIS A 161 17.52 -3.05 -1.16
N ASP A 162 18.78 -3.08 -1.59
CA ASP A 162 19.35 -2.06 -2.45
C ASP A 162 19.13 -2.47 -3.92
N TYR A 163 18.31 -1.70 -4.60
CA TYR A 163 17.99 -1.87 -6.02
C TYR A 163 18.98 -1.16 -6.95
N GLY A 164 20.04 -0.55 -6.39
CA GLY A 164 21.02 0.27 -7.12
C GLY A 164 20.58 1.72 -7.26
N ASN A 165 21.52 2.56 -7.73
CA ASN A 165 21.32 4.01 -7.94
C ASN A 165 20.78 4.76 -6.70
N GLY A 166 21.10 4.28 -5.50
CA GLY A 166 20.64 4.86 -4.23
C GLY A 166 19.18 4.55 -3.90
N LEU A 167 18.56 3.61 -4.59
CA LEU A 167 17.20 3.16 -4.28
C LEU A 167 17.24 1.99 -3.28
N VAL A 168 17.13 2.31 -2.01
CA VAL A 168 17.03 1.34 -0.91
C VAL A 168 15.61 1.33 -0.40
N ARG A 169 14.95 0.17 -0.42
CA ARG A 169 13.55 0.05 0.01
C ARG A 169 13.18 -1.37 0.46
N PRO A 170 12.08 -1.54 1.22
CA PRO A 170 11.57 -2.86 1.56
C PRO A 170 11.17 -3.64 0.30
N SER A 171 11.54 -4.91 0.24
CA SER A 171 11.13 -5.84 -0.82
C SER A 171 9.90 -6.66 -0.45
N VAL A 172 9.53 -6.68 0.84
CA VAL A 172 8.35 -7.40 1.35
C VAL A 172 7.47 -6.45 2.14
N LEU A 173 6.18 -6.43 1.82
CA LEU A 173 5.13 -5.79 2.58
C LEU A 173 4.15 -6.88 3.03
N GLU A 174 4.02 -7.04 4.34
CA GLU A 174 3.06 -7.94 4.98
C GLU A 174 1.93 -7.10 5.59
N THR A 175 0.72 -7.65 5.59
CA THR A 175 -0.40 -7.02 6.29
C THR A 175 -1.20 -8.07 7.05
N GLU A 176 -1.66 -7.67 8.22
CA GLU A 176 -2.61 -8.43 9.04
C GLU A 176 -3.72 -7.50 9.51
N SER A 177 -4.90 -8.06 9.78
CA SER A 177 -6.04 -7.30 10.27
C SER A 177 -6.73 -8.07 11.38
N PRO A 178 -7.02 -7.45 12.54
CA PRO A 178 -7.82 -8.10 13.58
C PRO A 178 -9.27 -8.34 13.14
N LEU A 179 -9.69 -7.71 12.04
CA LEU A 179 -11.04 -7.83 11.45
C LEU A 179 -11.13 -8.95 10.41
N TYR A 180 -10.01 -9.56 10.05
CA TYR A 180 -9.92 -10.61 9.03
C TYR A 180 -9.13 -11.80 9.58
N LYS A 181 -9.71 -12.99 9.52
CA LYS A 181 -9.13 -14.20 10.09
C LYS A 181 -8.38 -15.07 9.07
N GLY A 182 -7.89 -14.46 8.02
CA GLY A 182 -7.09 -15.12 6.98
C GLY A 182 -5.62 -14.84 7.07
#